data_4fd7eb3c0cc07a83ef353ee29f212f2e
#
_entry.id   4fd7eb3c0cc07a83ef353ee29f212f2e
#
_cell.length_a   1.000
_cell.length_b   1.000
_cell.length_c   1.000
_cell.angle_alpha   90.00
_cell.angle_beta   90.00
_cell.angle_gamma   90.00
#
_symmetry.space_group_name_H-M   'P 1'
#
loop_
_entity.id
_entity.type
_entity.pdbx_description
1 polymer ?
#
loop_
_entity_poly.entity_id
_entity_poly.type
_entity_poly.pdbx_seq_one_letter_code
_entity_poly.pdbx_strand_id
1 'polypeptide(L)'
;MAKRSTLAGLAAALLSSTAVLAADLAAPAPVPAPAEPCKATLIGPAFNGVIKANPNPTCFAAGPLGDIYVGGALTGYGYVQSNPFSNFATPAAPNERDRSARFDFSNLQGWIQKPEGMFQFFVQGGGYAIPGLGVANVGSIAQTDLLFTPLPVAFGKIQFTDQWSLQGGRMPTLIGSEAPFTFQNLNINRGLLFAQENVINQGVQLNWADGPWSVSVAGTDGFFAGDITWFTGSVAYKIDDSNTVGVNGGLNLGSQNVFARSARYQFATPVFQQNSGIFNINYTYSNGPWIVTPYFQFTNVEADPRAGIFNSASTYGGALLAAYSFTDNFSLAGRVEYEEQSGVRGSGTTSLLYGAGSNAFSFTITPTFTWDRYFLRVEYAHVELGGITRGSLADGTLGSGFGRDGNKTSQDRYMVETGITF
;
A
#
# COMPACT_ATOMS: atom_id res chain seq x y z
N MET A 1 7.04 -65.75 2.98
CA MET A 1 6.32 -66.18 1.76
C MET A 1 5.97 -64.91 1.00
N ALA A 2 6.77 -64.50 0.12
CA ALA A 2 6.90 -64.68 -1.30
C ALA A 2 5.65 -64.23 -2.09
N LYS A 3 5.79 -63.08 -2.75
CA LYS A 3 5.58 -62.99 -4.20
C LYS A 3 6.09 -61.66 -4.75
N ARG A 4 7.25 -61.75 -5.37
CA ARG A 4 7.72 -60.83 -6.41
C ARG A 4 6.98 -61.19 -7.71
N SER A 5 6.54 -60.21 -8.48
CA SER A 5 6.20 -60.34 -9.90
C SER A 5 6.55 -59.02 -10.57
N THR A 6 7.69 -58.91 -11.16
CA THR A 6 8.03 -58.92 -12.60
C THR A 6 7.12 -58.01 -13.46
N LEU A 7 7.64 -56.84 -13.79
CA LEU A 7 7.31 -56.04 -14.96
C LEU A 7 8.62 -55.76 -15.70
N ALA A 8 9.09 -56.81 -16.41
CA ALA A 8 10.10 -56.71 -17.44
C ALA A 8 9.45 -57.28 -18.70
N GLY A 9 9.29 -56.43 -19.73
CA GLY A 9 8.87 -56.96 -21.03
C GLY A 9 7.95 -56.02 -21.79
N LEU A 10 8.44 -54.88 -22.28
CA LEU A 10 7.94 -54.24 -23.52
C LEU A 10 8.97 -53.19 -24.02
N ALA A 11 10.13 -53.70 -24.45
CA ALA A 11 11.11 -52.89 -25.16
C ALA A 11 11.92 -53.79 -26.11
N ALA A 12 11.28 -54.43 -27.06
CA ALA A 12 11.98 -55.06 -28.15
C ALA A 12 10.98 -55.46 -29.24
N ALA A 13 10.61 -54.52 -30.07
CA ALA A 13 10.15 -54.78 -31.47
C ALA A 13 9.81 -53.40 -32.09
N LEU A 14 10.79 -52.82 -32.79
CA LEU A 14 10.63 -51.90 -33.92
C LEU A 14 12.03 -51.42 -34.36
N LEU A 15 12.85 -52.38 -34.78
CA LEU A 15 13.97 -52.08 -35.68
C LEU A 15 13.64 -52.73 -37.02
N SER A 16 12.79 -52.04 -37.81
CA SER A 16 12.67 -52.27 -39.24
C SER A 16 13.38 -51.12 -39.94
N SER A 17 14.49 -51.43 -40.57
CA SER A 17 15.27 -50.61 -41.45
C SER A 17 14.45 -50.06 -42.61
N THR A 18 14.23 -48.76 -42.65
CA THR A 18 13.97 -48.03 -43.87
C THR A 18 15.16 -47.12 -44.14
N ALA A 19 15.88 -47.44 -45.21
CA ALA A 19 16.83 -46.54 -45.80
C ALA A 19 16.07 -45.29 -46.27
N VAL A 20 16.16 -44.20 -45.53
CA VAL A 20 15.69 -42.89 -45.96
C VAL A 20 16.81 -42.23 -46.76
N LEU A 21 16.55 -41.98 -48.02
CA LEU A 21 17.35 -41.09 -48.87
C LEU A 21 17.68 -39.82 -48.12
N ALA A 22 18.97 -39.47 -48.07
CA ALA A 22 19.44 -38.18 -47.53
C ALA A 22 18.87 -37.07 -48.42
N ALA A 23 17.68 -36.57 -48.04
CA ALA A 23 17.25 -35.24 -48.50
C ALA A 23 18.09 -34.21 -47.76
N ASP A 24 18.67 -33.26 -48.46
CA ASP A 24 19.33 -32.10 -47.92
C ASP A 24 18.40 -31.44 -46.85
N LEU A 25 18.66 -31.78 -45.61
CA LEU A 25 18.05 -31.03 -44.49
C LEU A 25 18.68 -29.66 -44.51
N ALA A 26 17.92 -28.66 -44.93
CA ALA A 26 18.30 -27.28 -44.74
C ALA A 26 18.80 -27.07 -43.30
N ALA A 27 19.93 -26.43 -43.16
CA ALA A 27 20.48 -26.14 -41.81
C ALA A 27 19.38 -25.53 -40.97
N PRO A 28 19.22 -25.99 -39.69
CA PRO A 28 18.21 -25.42 -38.81
C PRO A 28 18.40 -23.92 -38.80
N ALA A 29 17.29 -23.20 -38.93
CA ALA A 29 17.31 -21.74 -38.84
C ALA A 29 18.09 -21.33 -37.55
N PRO A 30 18.94 -20.32 -37.61
CA PRO A 30 19.67 -19.89 -36.45
C PRO A 30 18.67 -19.63 -35.33
N VAL A 31 18.93 -20.25 -34.16
CA VAL A 31 18.14 -20.01 -32.96
C VAL A 31 18.15 -18.49 -32.75
N PRO A 32 16.98 -17.83 -32.63
CA PRO A 32 16.94 -16.40 -32.37
C PRO A 32 17.85 -16.10 -31.18
N ALA A 33 18.70 -15.09 -31.30
CA ALA A 33 19.52 -14.63 -30.17
C ALA A 33 18.57 -14.40 -28.99
N PRO A 34 18.96 -14.78 -27.76
CA PRO A 34 18.17 -14.47 -26.58
C PRO A 34 17.79 -12.98 -26.62
N ALA A 35 16.49 -12.68 -26.45
CA ALA A 35 16.04 -11.31 -26.41
C ALA A 35 16.85 -10.56 -25.34
N GLU A 36 17.35 -9.37 -25.66
CA GLU A 36 18.04 -8.55 -24.66
C GLU A 36 17.12 -8.34 -23.46
N PRO A 37 17.66 -8.40 -22.23
CA PRO A 37 16.84 -8.19 -21.07
C PRO A 37 16.24 -6.78 -21.09
N CYS A 38 14.98 -6.67 -20.66
CA CYS A 38 14.24 -5.42 -20.56
C CYS A 38 14.94 -4.45 -19.61
N LYS A 39 15.30 -3.26 -20.07
CA LYS A 39 16.17 -2.32 -19.34
C LYS A 39 15.51 -1.03 -18.90
N ALA A 40 14.21 -0.85 -19.20
CA ALA A 40 13.54 0.40 -18.87
C ALA A 40 13.39 0.60 -17.36
N THR A 41 13.47 1.86 -16.93
CA THR A 41 13.08 2.24 -15.57
C THR A 41 11.57 2.20 -15.45
N LEU A 42 11.05 1.31 -14.61
CA LEU A 42 9.62 1.13 -14.41
C LEU A 42 9.00 2.35 -13.70
N ILE A 43 7.76 2.70 -14.06
CA ILE A 43 7.01 3.81 -13.46
C ILE A 43 6.16 3.38 -12.27
N GLY A 44 6.08 2.10 -11.98
CA GLY A 44 5.38 1.52 -10.82
C GLY A 44 5.50 0.00 -10.77
N PRO A 45 5.05 -0.61 -9.67
CA PRO A 45 4.78 0.01 -8.37
C PRO A 45 6.08 0.43 -7.65
N ALA A 46 6.00 1.38 -6.73
CA ALA A 46 7.13 1.72 -5.87
C ALA A 46 7.47 0.56 -4.92
N PHE A 47 8.75 0.38 -4.61
CA PHE A 47 9.25 -0.56 -3.60
C PHE A 47 10.10 0.22 -2.58
N ASN A 48 9.46 0.70 -1.52
CA ASN A 48 10.07 1.58 -0.52
C ASN A 48 10.66 0.80 0.65
N GLY A 49 10.51 -0.52 0.63
CA GLY A 49 10.92 -1.41 1.71
C GLY A 49 12.12 -2.28 1.37
N VAL A 50 12.28 -3.33 2.16
CA VAL A 50 13.35 -4.34 2.02
C VAL A 50 13.06 -5.38 0.93
N ILE A 51 11.79 -5.54 0.53
CA ILE A 51 11.41 -6.34 -0.63
C ILE A 51 11.74 -5.51 -1.87
N LYS A 52 12.49 -6.10 -2.80
CA LYS A 52 12.97 -5.41 -3.99
C LYS A 52 12.13 -5.74 -5.21
N ALA A 53 12.02 -4.79 -6.12
CA ALA A 53 11.47 -5.04 -7.44
C ALA A 53 12.27 -6.13 -8.17
N ASN A 54 11.59 -6.86 -9.06
CA ASN A 54 12.27 -7.81 -9.93
C ASN A 54 13.28 -7.06 -10.82
N PRO A 55 14.60 -7.35 -10.74
CA PRO A 55 15.60 -6.69 -11.55
C PRO A 55 15.51 -7.07 -13.04
N ASN A 56 14.83 -8.17 -13.34
CA ASN A 56 14.60 -8.67 -14.70
C ASN A 56 13.09 -8.82 -14.95
N PRO A 57 12.34 -7.72 -15.07
CA PRO A 57 10.91 -7.77 -15.28
C PRO A 57 10.58 -8.43 -16.63
N THR A 58 9.48 -9.18 -16.68
CA THR A 58 9.00 -9.75 -17.92
C THR A 58 8.54 -8.63 -18.86
N CYS A 59 9.04 -8.60 -20.08
CA CYS A 59 8.56 -7.69 -21.12
C CYS A 59 8.36 -8.38 -22.46
N PHE A 60 7.60 -7.74 -23.32
CA PHE A 60 7.40 -8.15 -24.70
C PHE A 60 7.22 -6.93 -25.62
N ALA A 61 7.67 -7.05 -26.85
CA ALA A 61 7.49 -6.02 -27.86
C ALA A 61 6.02 -5.99 -28.33
N ALA A 62 5.37 -4.85 -28.16
CA ALA A 62 3.96 -4.64 -28.55
C ALA A 62 3.83 -3.82 -29.86
N GLY A 63 4.76 -4.00 -30.78
CA GLY A 63 4.76 -3.34 -32.08
C GLY A 63 4.85 -1.80 -31.96
N PRO A 64 3.89 -1.06 -32.52
CA PRO A 64 3.90 0.40 -32.46
C PRO A 64 3.86 1.00 -31.03
N LEU A 65 3.43 0.23 -30.05
CA LEU A 65 3.39 0.67 -28.66
C LEU A 65 4.76 0.59 -27.97
N GLY A 66 5.75 -0.10 -28.57
CA GLY A 66 7.03 -0.35 -27.93
C GLY A 66 6.97 -1.50 -26.93
N ASP A 67 7.83 -1.48 -25.91
CA ASP A 67 7.92 -2.56 -24.94
C ASP A 67 6.91 -2.40 -23.81
N ILE A 68 6.20 -3.49 -23.52
CA ILE A 68 5.23 -3.60 -22.43
C ILE A 68 5.82 -4.51 -21.36
N TYR A 69 5.81 -4.04 -20.13
CA TYR A 69 6.34 -4.72 -18.95
C TYR A 69 5.20 -5.27 -18.10
N VAL A 70 5.38 -6.47 -17.58
CA VAL A 70 4.40 -7.18 -16.76
C VAL A 70 5.04 -7.62 -15.46
N GLY A 71 4.30 -7.50 -14.38
CA GLY A 71 4.72 -7.99 -13.07
C GLY A 71 3.53 -8.28 -12.16
N GLY A 72 3.80 -8.77 -10.97
CA GLY A 72 2.77 -9.09 -10.01
C GLY A 72 3.28 -9.32 -8.60
N ALA A 73 2.33 -9.41 -7.66
CA ALA A 73 2.55 -9.80 -6.27
C ALA A 73 1.49 -10.82 -5.87
N LEU A 74 1.94 -12.02 -5.48
CA LEU A 74 1.10 -13.10 -4.96
C LEU A 74 1.55 -13.40 -3.54
N THR A 75 0.82 -12.87 -2.57
CA THR A 75 1.23 -12.91 -1.17
C THR A 75 0.05 -13.23 -0.25
N GLY A 76 0.33 -13.95 0.82
CA GLY A 76 -0.63 -14.27 1.85
C GLY A 76 -0.13 -13.89 3.23
N TYR A 77 -1.04 -13.60 4.14
CA TYR A 77 -0.73 -13.25 5.52
C TYR A 77 -1.62 -13.97 6.53
N GLY A 78 -1.11 -14.12 7.73
CA GLY A 78 -1.88 -14.52 8.88
C GLY A 78 -1.57 -13.64 10.07
N TYR A 79 -2.54 -13.40 10.96
CA TYR A 79 -2.30 -12.71 12.21
C TYR A 79 -3.11 -13.28 13.37
N VAL A 80 -2.59 -13.02 14.57
CA VAL A 80 -3.32 -13.09 15.83
C VAL A 80 -3.18 -11.77 16.56
N GLN A 81 -4.26 -11.30 17.20
CA GLN A 81 -4.26 -10.03 17.94
C GLN A 81 -5.09 -10.09 19.20
N SER A 82 -4.68 -9.30 20.20
CA SER A 82 -5.48 -9.02 21.37
C SER A 82 -6.52 -7.92 21.07
N ASN A 83 -7.57 -7.86 21.85
CA ASN A 83 -8.57 -6.78 21.86
C ASN A 83 -9.03 -6.28 20.46
N PRO A 84 -9.53 -7.15 19.56
CA PRO A 84 -10.07 -6.72 18.27
C PRO A 84 -11.26 -5.77 18.45
N PHE A 85 -11.50 -4.90 17.45
CA PHE A 85 -12.71 -4.06 17.41
C PHE A 85 -13.94 -4.93 17.11
N SER A 86 -14.59 -5.44 18.13
CA SER A 86 -15.65 -6.47 17.97
C SER A 86 -16.95 -5.97 17.36
N ASN A 87 -17.18 -4.68 17.36
CA ASN A 87 -18.43 -4.06 16.86
C ASN A 87 -18.24 -3.36 15.51
N PHE A 88 -17.14 -3.64 14.82
CA PHE A 88 -16.96 -3.18 13.48
C PHE A 88 -17.87 -3.99 12.54
N ALA A 89 -19.02 -3.46 12.25
CA ALA A 89 -19.90 -3.91 11.19
C ALA A 89 -20.36 -2.68 10.41
N THR A 90 -20.30 -2.73 9.09
CA THR A 90 -20.83 -1.67 8.26
C THR A 90 -22.01 -2.16 7.46
N PRO A 91 -22.94 -1.25 7.06
CA PRO A 91 -24.01 -1.63 6.15
C PRO A 91 -23.52 -2.26 4.83
N ALA A 92 -22.33 -1.84 4.37
CA ALA A 92 -21.71 -2.36 3.14
C ALA A 92 -21.06 -3.74 3.31
N ALA A 93 -20.71 -4.14 4.54
CA ALA A 93 -20.12 -5.45 4.85
C ALA A 93 -20.62 -5.98 6.20
N PRO A 94 -21.90 -6.35 6.32
CA PRO A 94 -22.54 -6.70 7.59
C PRO A 94 -21.98 -7.97 8.23
N ASN A 95 -21.32 -8.82 7.45
CA ASN A 95 -20.71 -10.07 7.92
C ASN A 95 -19.20 -9.93 8.23
N GLU A 96 -18.61 -8.80 7.91
CA GLU A 96 -17.21 -8.54 8.18
C GLU A 96 -17.01 -8.04 9.60
N ARG A 97 -15.95 -8.55 10.23
CA ARG A 97 -15.57 -8.21 11.60
C ARG A 97 -14.08 -8.13 11.72
N ASP A 98 -13.60 -7.28 12.59
CA ASP A 98 -12.24 -7.39 13.10
C ASP A 98 -12.15 -8.63 14.00
N ARG A 99 -11.23 -9.53 13.73
CA ARG A 99 -11.10 -10.83 14.39
C ARG A 99 -9.84 -10.91 15.21
N SER A 100 -9.84 -11.73 16.26
CA SER A 100 -8.63 -12.03 17.03
C SER A 100 -7.60 -12.85 16.25
N ALA A 101 -8.02 -13.53 15.18
CA ALA A 101 -7.13 -14.24 14.26
C ALA A 101 -7.73 -14.27 12.86
N ARG A 102 -6.87 -14.16 11.84
CA ARG A 102 -7.24 -14.26 10.43
C ARG A 102 -6.09 -14.85 9.63
N PHE A 103 -6.43 -15.58 8.59
CA PHE A 103 -5.54 -15.98 7.52
C PHE A 103 -6.19 -15.61 6.19
N ASP A 104 -5.47 -14.87 5.33
CA ASP A 104 -6.01 -14.33 4.09
C ASP A 104 -4.89 -14.04 3.09
N PHE A 105 -5.21 -13.64 1.87
CA PHE A 105 -4.22 -13.08 0.97
C PHE A 105 -3.95 -11.61 1.30
N SER A 106 -2.70 -11.16 1.18
CA SER A 106 -2.34 -9.74 1.26
C SER A 106 -2.33 -9.08 -0.12
N ASN A 107 -1.90 -9.81 -1.15
CA ASN A 107 -1.92 -9.35 -2.53
C ASN A 107 -2.14 -10.52 -3.49
N LEU A 108 -3.14 -10.38 -4.37
CA LEU A 108 -3.33 -11.17 -5.57
C LEU A 108 -3.41 -10.17 -6.73
N GLN A 109 -2.29 -9.50 -7.03
CA GLN A 109 -2.24 -8.37 -7.94
C GLN A 109 -1.29 -8.62 -9.10
N GLY A 110 -1.69 -8.10 -10.26
CA GLY A 110 -0.83 -7.98 -11.43
C GLY A 110 -0.81 -6.55 -11.93
N TRP A 111 0.24 -6.20 -12.66
CA TRP A 111 0.34 -4.90 -13.33
C TRP A 111 0.95 -5.02 -14.70
N ILE A 112 0.56 -4.08 -15.56
CA ILE A 112 1.13 -3.86 -16.88
C ILE A 112 1.53 -2.39 -17.00
N GLN A 113 2.62 -2.13 -17.69
CA GLN A 113 3.08 -0.77 -17.90
C GLN A 113 3.89 -0.60 -19.16
N LYS A 114 3.82 0.61 -19.70
CA LYS A 114 4.69 1.12 -20.76
C LYS A 114 5.45 2.32 -20.19
N PRO A 115 6.69 2.15 -19.75
CA PRO A 115 7.43 3.20 -19.05
C PRO A 115 8.18 4.17 -19.98
N GLU A 116 8.28 3.90 -21.26
CA GLU A 116 9.11 4.66 -22.19
C GLU A 116 8.30 5.43 -23.24
N GLY A 117 8.97 6.44 -23.81
CA GLY A 117 8.42 7.31 -24.84
C GLY A 117 7.51 8.41 -24.29
N MET A 118 6.95 9.22 -25.18
CA MET A 118 6.11 10.34 -24.84
C MET A 118 4.82 9.91 -24.11
N PHE A 119 4.19 8.82 -24.58
CA PHE A 119 2.98 8.26 -23.95
C PHE A 119 3.33 7.01 -23.15
N GLN A 120 3.08 7.10 -21.88
CA GLN A 120 3.35 6.06 -20.89
C GLN A 120 2.05 5.69 -20.17
N PHE A 121 1.97 4.49 -19.60
CA PHE A 121 0.86 4.10 -18.75
C PHE A 121 1.29 3.07 -17.70
N PHE A 122 0.52 3.03 -16.61
CA PHE A 122 0.61 2.00 -15.58
C PHE A 122 -0.80 1.57 -15.17
N VAL A 123 -1.04 0.26 -15.12
CA VAL A 123 -2.30 -0.32 -14.68
C VAL A 123 -2.00 -1.47 -13.73
N GLN A 124 -2.56 -1.44 -12.52
CA GLN A 124 -2.43 -2.46 -11.49
C GLN A 124 -3.81 -2.87 -11.01
N GLY A 125 -4.07 -4.17 -11.00
CA GLY A 125 -5.36 -4.72 -10.59
C GLY A 125 -5.25 -6.04 -9.86
N GLY A 126 -6.32 -6.39 -9.16
CA GLY A 126 -6.46 -7.63 -8.40
C GLY A 126 -6.99 -7.41 -6.99
N GLY A 127 -6.95 -8.47 -6.18
CA GLY A 127 -7.35 -8.44 -4.77
C GLY A 127 -6.21 -8.00 -3.86
N TYR A 128 -6.52 -7.27 -2.79
CA TYR A 128 -5.52 -6.79 -1.84
C TYR A 128 -6.07 -6.61 -0.43
N ALA A 129 -5.16 -6.55 0.55
CA ALA A 129 -5.40 -6.07 1.90
C ALA A 129 -4.45 -4.92 2.23
N ILE A 130 -4.94 -3.97 3.01
CA ILE A 130 -4.17 -2.84 3.57
C ILE A 130 -4.30 -2.93 5.09
N PRO A 131 -3.58 -3.86 5.75
CA PRO A 131 -3.65 -3.99 7.19
C PRO A 131 -3.03 -2.75 7.85
N GLY A 132 -3.75 -2.15 8.79
CA GLY A 132 -3.32 -0.98 9.55
C GLY A 132 -3.31 -1.21 11.05
N LEU A 133 -2.44 -0.50 11.77
CA LEU A 133 -2.45 -0.45 13.23
C LEU A 133 -3.57 0.48 13.70
N GLY A 134 -4.13 0.15 14.86
CA GLY A 134 -5.13 1.00 15.49
C GLY A 134 -6.47 1.11 14.74
N VAL A 135 -6.64 0.35 13.67
CA VAL A 135 -7.88 0.28 12.89
C VAL A 135 -8.36 -1.16 12.75
N ALA A 136 -9.65 -1.33 12.48
CA ALA A 136 -10.24 -2.66 12.27
C ALA A 136 -9.74 -3.30 10.98
N ASN A 137 -9.34 -4.58 11.04
CA ASN A 137 -8.95 -5.37 9.88
C ASN A 137 -10.09 -6.28 9.42
N VAL A 138 -10.66 -5.99 8.26
CA VAL A 138 -11.64 -6.83 7.59
C VAL A 138 -10.99 -7.76 6.56
N GLY A 139 -11.73 -8.71 5.98
CA GLY A 139 -11.22 -9.65 4.98
C GLY A 139 -10.75 -8.95 3.71
N SER A 140 -9.79 -9.56 3.02
CA SER A 140 -9.11 -8.96 1.86
C SER A 140 -10.08 -8.69 0.70
N ILE A 141 -11.06 -9.55 0.45
CA ILE A 141 -12.10 -9.32 -0.55
C ILE A 141 -12.92 -8.08 -0.19
N ALA A 142 -13.35 -7.97 1.07
CA ALA A 142 -14.11 -6.82 1.53
C ALA A 142 -13.27 -5.53 1.46
N GLN A 143 -12.00 -5.56 1.82
CA GLN A 143 -11.11 -4.42 1.66
C GLN A 143 -10.99 -4.00 0.18
N THR A 144 -10.77 -4.95 -0.71
CA THR A 144 -10.72 -4.69 -2.16
C THR A 144 -11.98 -3.99 -2.67
N ASP A 145 -13.16 -4.44 -2.25
CA ASP A 145 -14.44 -3.88 -2.70
C ASP A 145 -14.78 -2.53 -2.06
N LEU A 146 -14.46 -2.36 -0.76
CA LEU A 146 -14.85 -1.20 0.02
C LEU A 146 -13.85 -0.03 -0.05
N LEU A 147 -12.59 -0.29 -0.44
CA LEU A 147 -11.56 0.75 -0.55
C LEU A 147 -11.49 1.28 -2.00
N PHE A 148 -10.66 0.68 -2.84
CA PHE A 148 -10.30 1.25 -4.14
C PHE A 148 -10.70 0.37 -5.33
N THR A 149 -11.59 -0.61 -5.15
CA THR A 149 -12.01 -1.59 -6.17
C THR A 149 -10.89 -2.53 -6.63
N PRO A 150 -11.19 -3.59 -7.42
CA PRO A 150 -10.14 -4.45 -7.99
C PRO A 150 -9.20 -3.77 -8.99
N LEU A 151 -9.43 -2.51 -9.34
CA LEU A 151 -8.53 -1.70 -10.16
C LEU A 151 -8.07 -0.46 -9.37
N PRO A 152 -7.21 -0.63 -8.35
CA PRO A 152 -6.82 0.48 -7.49
C PRO A 152 -6.00 1.54 -8.22
N VAL A 153 -5.07 1.16 -9.10
CA VAL A 153 -4.19 2.10 -9.80
C VAL A 153 -4.31 1.92 -11.30
N ALA A 154 -4.60 3.00 -12.01
CA ALA A 154 -4.65 3.02 -13.48
C ALA A 154 -4.50 4.46 -13.97
N PHE A 155 -3.37 4.80 -14.55
CA PHE A 155 -3.13 6.14 -15.08
C PHE A 155 -2.37 6.13 -16.40
N GLY A 156 -2.64 7.14 -17.21
CA GLY A 156 -1.82 7.51 -18.36
C GLY A 156 -0.89 8.66 -18.00
N LYS A 157 0.29 8.71 -18.62
CA LYS A 157 1.28 9.76 -18.43
C LYS A 157 1.80 10.25 -19.79
N ILE A 158 1.93 11.58 -19.93
CA ILE A 158 2.56 12.23 -21.05
C ILE A 158 3.85 12.87 -20.57
N GLN A 159 4.97 12.44 -21.13
CA GLN A 159 6.29 13.02 -20.89
C GLN A 159 6.53 14.08 -21.96
N PHE A 160 6.47 15.37 -21.60
CA PHE A 160 6.61 16.48 -22.55
C PHE A 160 8.09 16.76 -22.84
N THR A 161 8.91 16.76 -21.77
CA THR A 161 10.36 16.94 -21.84
C THR A 161 11.00 15.99 -20.81
N ASP A 162 12.30 15.98 -20.71
CA ASP A 162 13.00 15.19 -19.67
C ASP A 162 12.60 15.62 -18.24
N GLN A 163 12.20 16.90 -18.06
CA GLN A 163 11.84 17.44 -16.76
C GLN A 163 10.31 17.38 -16.48
N TRP A 164 9.46 17.58 -17.49
CA TRP A 164 8.04 17.78 -17.31
C TRP A 164 7.18 16.61 -17.76
N SER A 165 6.25 16.21 -16.91
CA SER A 165 5.23 15.23 -17.27
C SER A 165 3.88 15.56 -16.65
N LEU A 166 2.81 15.12 -17.33
CA LEU A 166 1.44 15.16 -16.87
C LEU A 166 0.90 13.76 -16.79
N GLN A 167 0.27 13.39 -15.70
CA GLN A 167 -0.40 12.10 -15.56
C GLN A 167 -1.83 12.27 -15.07
N GLY A 168 -2.70 11.34 -15.43
CA GLY A 168 -4.11 11.40 -15.04
C GLY A 168 -4.73 10.02 -14.96
N GLY A 169 -5.64 9.87 -13.99
CA GLY A 169 -6.33 8.61 -13.70
C GLY A 169 -6.41 8.32 -12.22
N ARG A 170 -6.33 7.03 -11.86
CA ARG A 170 -6.22 6.55 -10.47
C ARG A 170 -4.76 6.43 -10.09
N MET A 171 -4.33 7.24 -9.14
CA MET A 171 -2.92 7.40 -8.81
C MET A 171 -2.70 7.19 -7.31
N PRO A 172 -1.55 6.63 -6.89
CA PRO A 172 -1.10 6.73 -5.51
C PRO A 172 -0.99 8.19 -5.08
N THR A 173 -1.19 8.44 -3.80
CA THR A 173 -1.08 9.76 -3.20
C THR A 173 0.34 10.34 -3.29
N LEU A 174 0.44 11.66 -3.16
CA LEU A 174 1.69 12.37 -2.90
C LEU A 174 2.00 12.52 -1.40
N ILE A 175 1.08 12.10 -0.52
CA ILE A 175 1.09 12.33 0.92
C ILE A 175 1.59 11.08 1.64
N GLY A 176 2.35 11.31 2.73
CA GLY A 176 2.82 10.25 3.60
C GLY A 176 4.12 9.59 3.17
N SER A 177 4.56 8.64 3.99
CA SER A 177 5.81 7.90 3.80
C SER A 177 5.60 6.39 3.59
N GLU A 178 4.39 5.89 3.75
CA GLU A 178 4.03 4.50 3.53
C GLU A 178 3.16 4.35 2.27
N ALA A 179 3.39 3.26 1.54
CA ALA A 179 2.62 2.94 0.34
C ALA A 179 1.41 2.04 0.66
N PRO A 180 0.39 1.93 -0.21
CA PRO A 180 -0.83 1.18 0.09
C PRO A 180 -0.60 -0.31 0.32
N PHE A 181 0.19 -0.99 -0.52
CA PHE A 181 0.26 -2.44 -0.50
C PHE A 181 1.41 -2.96 0.36
N THR A 182 1.22 -4.12 0.98
CA THR A 182 2.15 -4.66 1.98
C THR A 182 3.57 -4.83 1.44
N PHE A 183 3.72 -5.38 0.23
CA PHE A 183 5.04 -5.63 -0.39
C PHE A 183 5.85 -4.36 -0.67
N GLN A 184 5.23 -3.20 -0.65
CA GLN A 184 5.86 -1.92 -0.94
C GLN A 184 6.58 -1.30 0.27
N ASN A 185 6.40 -1.83 1.47
CA ASN A 185 6.75 -1.16 2.72
C ASN A 185 7.73 -1.95 3.58
N LEU A 186 8.34 -1.26 4.55
CA LEU A 186 9.23 -1.85 5.54
C LEU A 186 8.50 -2.84 6.45
N ASN A 187 7.28 -2.51 6.87
CA ASN A 187 6.44 -3.28 7.78
C ASN A 187 5.22 -3.89 7.06
N ILE A 188 4.62 -4.94 7.64
CA ILE A 188 3.40 -5.56 7.09
C ILE A 188 2.20 -4.65 7.36
N ASN A 189 2.01 -4.20 8.61
CA ASN A 189 0.97 -3.23 8.95
C ASN A 189 1.38 -1.81 8.54
N ARG A 190 0.41 -1.04 8.05
CA ARG A 190 0.53 0.43 7.97
C ARG A 190 0.50 1.03 9.38
N GLY A 191 1.17 2.18 9.53
CA GLY A 191 1.26 2.89 10.79
C GLY A 191 -0.02 3.61 11.21
N LEU A 192 0.03 4.24 12.39
CA LEU A 192 -1.06 5.05 12.90
C LEU A 192 -1.29 6.28 12.03
N LEU A 193 -0.22 6.98 11.64
CA LEU A 193 -0.29 8.20 10.83
C LEU A 193 -0.92 7.93 9.45
N PHE A 194 -0.63 6.77 8.85
CA PHE A 194 -1.20 6.36 7.57
C PHE A 194 -2.74 6.33 7.57
N ALA A 195 -3.39 6.08 8.71
CA ALA A 195 -4.85 6.03 8.80
C ALA A 195 -5.53 7.38 8.51
N GLN A 196 -4.78 8.48 8.52
CA GLN A 196 -5.27 9.82 8.20
C GLN A 196 -4.86 10.31 6.80
N GLU A 197 -4.04 9.56 6.10
CA GLU A 197 -3.58 9.89 4.76
C GLU A 197 -4.60 9.46 3.70
N ASN A 198 -4.71 10.22 2.62
CA ASN A 198 -5.32 9.70 1.42
C ASN A 198 -4.35 8.74 0.74
N VAL A 199 -4.83 7.61 0.26
CA VAL A 199 -3.96 6.50 -0.19
C VAL A 199 -3.92 6.41 -1.71
N ILE A 200 -5.10 6.41 -2.32
CA ILE A 200 -5.30 6.42 -3.77
C ILE A 200 -6.38 7.45 -4.08
N ASN A 201 -6.15 8.22 -5.10
CA ASN A 201 -7.07 9.26 -5.55
C ASN A 201 -7.21 9.26 -7.07
N GLN A 202 -8.21 9.96 -7.57
CA GLN A 202 -8.48 10.14 -8.99
C GLN A 202 -8.30 11.61 -9.35
N GLY A 203 -7.61 11.88 -10.45
CA GLY A 203 -7.38 13.27 -10.85
C GLY A 203 -6.28 13.41 -11.87
N VAL A 204 -5.66 14.60 -11.86
CA VAL A 204 -4.58 14.98 -12.77
C VAL A 204 -3.42 15.54 -11.96
N GLN A 205 -2.20 15.15 -12.31
CA GLN A 205 -0.97 15.52 -11.61
C GLN A 205 0.07 15.99 -12.62
N LEU A 206 0.62 17.19 -12.38
CA LEU A 206 1.77 17.74 -13.09
C LEU A 206 3.03 17.47 -12.27
N ASN A 207 4.08 16.96 -12.91
CA ASN A 207 5.36 16.67 -12.29
C ASN A 207 6.47 17.46 -12.99
N TRP A 208 7.41 17.93 -12.20
CA TRP A 208 8.65 18.52 -12.64
C TRP A 208 9.81 17.96 -11.83
N ALA A 209 10.90 17.60 -12.53
CA ALA A 209 12.13 17.15 -11.90
C ALA A 209 13.33 17.71 -12.65
N ASP A 210 14.25 18.36 -11.94
CA ASP A 210 15.49 18.89 -12.50
C ASP A 210 16.59 18.93 -11.44
N GLY A 211 17.74 18.35 -11.77
CA GLY A 211 18.84 18.20 -10.83
C GLY A 211 18.41 17.51 -9.53
N PRO A 212 18.60 18.13 -8.34
CA PRO A 212 18.23 17.54 -7.07
C PRO A 212 16.74 17.72 -6.71
N TRP A 213 15.97 18.47 -7.49
CA TRP A 213 14.60 18.84 -7.18
C TRP A 213 13.58 17.95 -7.86
N SER A 214 12.53 17.58 -7.11
CA SER A 214 11.31 16.96 -7.65
C SER A 214 10.11 17.69 -7.06
N VAL A 215 9.20 18.13 -7.93
CA VAL A 215 7.99 18.85 -7.55
C VAL A 215 6.79 18.23 -8.25
N SER A 216 5.72 17.98 -7.50
CA SER A 216 4.47 17.49 -8.04
C SER A 216 3.31 18.32 -7.48
N VAL A 217 2.32 18.64 -8.33
CA VAL A 217 1.06 19.25 -7.92
C VAL A 217 -0.09 18.52 -8.58
N ALA A 218 -1.19 18.34 -7.86
CA ALA A 218 -2.32 17.58 -8.36
C ALA A 218 -3.66 18.18 -7.92
N GLY A 219 -4.64 18.12 -8.83
CA GLY A 219 -6.05 18.30 -8.54
C GLY A 219 -6.72 16.93 -8.53
N THR A 220 -7.26 16.52 -7.39
CA THR A 220 -7.76 15.15 -7.18
C THR A 220 -9.09 15.13 -6.43
N ASP A 221 -9.66 13.94 -6.31
CA ASP A 221 -10.84 13.67 -5.46
C ASP A 221 -10.49 13.37 -3.99
N GLY A 222 -9.21 13.51 -3.62
CA GLY A 222 -8.73 13.32 -2.26
C GLY A 222 -8.82 11.87 -1.79
N PHE A 223 -9.84 11.54 -1.03
CA PHE A 223 -10.05 10.21 -0.46
C PHE A 223 -10.99 9.34 -1.31
N PHE A 224 -10.78 9.28 -2.62
CA PHE A 224 -11.56 8.47 -3.56
C PHE A 224 -13.06 8.84 -3.59
N ALA A 225 -13.36 10.12 -3.40
CA ALA A 225 -14.74 10.61 -3.28
C ALA A 225 -15.47 10.75 -4.62
N GLY A 226 -14.77 10.77 -5.74
CA GLY A 226 -15.31 10.95 -7.08
C GLY A 226 -15.56 12.41 -7.49
N ASP A 227 -15.38 13.38 -6.59
CA ASP A 227 -15.47 14.81 -6.88
C ASP A 227 -14.10 15.46 -6.71
N ILE A 228 -13.60 16.10 -7.73
CA ILE A 228 -12.29 16.76 -7.71
C ILE A 228 -12.38 18.05 -6.91
N THR A 229 -12.04 17.96 -5.63
CA THR A 229 -12.07 19.07 -4.67
C THR A 229 -10.77 19.22 -3.89
N TRP A 230 -9.83 18.29 -4.07
CA TRP A 230 -8.56 18.33 -3.37
C TRP A 230 -7.44 18.90 -4.24
N PHE A 231 -6.64 19.75 -3.62
CA PHE A 231 -5.34 20.15 -4.14
C PHE A 231 -4.25 19.51 -3.29
N THR A 232 -3.29 18.83 -3.93
CA THR A 232 -2.14 18.22 -3.27
C THR A 232 -0.85 18.70 -3.92
N GLY A 233 0.22 18.77 -3.12
CA GLY A 233 1.54 19.13 -3.60
C GLY A 233 2.62 18.37 -2.85
N SER A 234 3.73 18.16 -3.52
CA SER A 234 4.94 17.55 -2.95
C SER A 234 6.18 18.22 -3.53
N VAL A 235 7.15 18.48 -2.67
CA VAL A 235 8.48 18.97 -3.05
C VAL A 235 9.50 18.06 -2.37
N ALA A 236 10.42 17.50 -3.13
CA ALA A 236 11.55 16.75 -2.58
C ALA A 236 12.86 17.35 -3.09
N TYR A 237 13.85 17.37 -2.20
CA TYR A 237 15.21 17.80 -2.49
C TYR A 237 16.21 16.72 -2.10
N LYS A 238 16.92 16.21 -3.11
CA LYS A 238 18.00 15.25 -2.94
C LYS A 238 19.27 16.00 -2.52
N ILE A 239 19.62 15.96 -1.23
CA ILE A 239 20.81 16.64 -0.68
C ILE A 239 22.06 16.01 -1.26
N ASP A 240 22.07 14.67 -1.30
CA ASP A 240 23.11 13.84 -1.91
C ASP A 240 22.51 12.45 -2.26
N ASP A 241 23.36 11.49 -2.64
CA ASP A 241 22.89 10.15 -3.05
C ASP A 241 22.27 9.34 -1.92
N SER A 242 22.49 9.74 -0.67
CA SER A 242 21.99 9.05 0.53
C SER A 242 20.88 9.79 1.24
N ASN A 243 20.71 11.09 0.99
CA ASN A 243 19.90 11.99 1.81
C ASN A 243 18.90 12.76 0.96
N THR A 244 17.61 12.59 1.31
CA THR A 244 16.52 13.32 0.67
C THR A 244 15.60 13.92 1.73
N VAL A 245 15.23 15.17 1.59
CA VAL A 245 14.19 15.83 2.39
C VAL A 245 12.97 16.09 1.53
N GLY A 246 11.77 15.88 2.08
CA GLY A 246 10.51 16.07 1.41
C GLY A 246 9.50 16.84 2.27
N VAL A 247 8.70 17.62 1.59
CA VAL A 247 7.52 18.29 2.15
C VAL A 247 6.36 17.99 1.24
N ASN A 248 5.26 17.51 1.80
CA ASN A 248 4.07 17.24 1.02
C ASN A 248 2.83 17.60 1.84
N GLY A 249 1.71 17.80 1.14
CA GLY A 249 0.47 18.13 1.80
C GLY A 249 -0.66 18.32 0.80
N GLY A 250 -1.85 18.49 1.35
CA GLY A 250 -3.04 18.74 0.55
C GLY A 250 -4.18 19.27 1.41
N LEU A 251 -5.17 19.81 0.73
CA LEU A 251 -6.36 20.34 1.38
C LEU A 251 -7.57 20.19 0.48
N ASN A 252 -8.72 20.04 1.10
CA ASN A 252 -10.01 20.11 0.42
C ASN A 252 -10.39 21.58 0.18
N LEU A 253 -10.65 21.92 -1.08
CA LEU A 253 -11.10 23.27 -1.49
C LEU A 253 -12.64 23.41 -1.54
N GLY A 254 -13.35 22.34 -1.22
CA GLY A 254 -14.81 22.29 -1.23
C GLY A 254 -15.38 21.69 0.06
N SER A 255 -16.68 21.46 0.07
CA SER A 255 -17.43 20.81 1.13
C SER A 255 -17.97 19.49 0.63
N GLN A 256 -17.72 18.38 1.35
CA GLN A 256 -18.12 17.04 0.93
C GLN A 256 -18.95 16.34 2.01
N ASN A 257 -20.24 16.15 1.76
CA ASN A 257 -21.07 15.26 2.58
C ASN A 257 -21.11 13.87 1.91
N VAL A 258 -20.11 13.06 2.18
CA VAL A 258 -19.94 11.74 1.57
C VAL A 258 -21.02 10.74 1.99
N PHE A 259 -21.68 10.92 3.12
CA PHE A 259 -22.81 10.07 3.53
C PHE A 259 -24.00 10.17 2.58
N ALA A 260 -24.19 11.31 1.92
CA ALA A 260 -25.25 11.50 0.95
C ALA A 260 -24.96 10.87 -0.42
N ARG A 261 -23.70 10.53 -0.73
CA ARG A 261 -23.28 10.17 -2.09
C ARG A 261 -22.92 8.70 -2.28
N SER A 262 -22.32 8.02 -1.32
CA SER A 262 -21.88 6.64 -1.52
C SER A 262 -21.66 5.86 -0.23
N ALA A 263 -22.57 4.94 0.08
CA ALA A 263 -22.34 3.92 1.11
C ALA A 263 -21.22 2.93 0.71
N ARG A 264 -20.87 2.85 -0.59
CA ARG A 264 -19.95 1.82 -1.12
C ARG A 264 -18.50 2.08 -0.77
N TYR A 265 -18.07 3.33 -0.73
CA TYR A 265 -16.66 3.70 -0.51
C TYR A 265 -16.42 4.38 0.83
N GLN A 266 -17.25 4.15 1.83
CA GLN A 266 -17.18 4.79 3.15
C GLN A 266 -15.83 4.60 3.85
N PHE A 267 -15.14 3.49 3.60
CA PHE A 267 -13.83 3.23 4.19
C PHE A 267 -12.71 4.02 3.52
N ALA A 268 -12.79 4.19 2.20
CA ALA A 268 -11.82 5.00 1.46
C ALA A 268 -12.10 6.49 1.62
N THR A 269 -13.35 6.88 1.93
CA THR A 269 -13.82 8.27 1.95
C THR A 269 -14.45 8.61 3.31
N PRO A 270 -13.69 8.64 4.41
CA PRO A 270 -14.26 9.07 5.70
C PRO A 270 -14.56 10.58 5.66
N VAL A 271 -15.73 10.97 6.17
CA VAL A 271 -16.24 12.35 6.04
C VAL A 271 -15.29 13.41 6.60
N PHE A 272 -14.61 13.09 7.68
CA PHE A 272 -13.72 14.04 8.34
C PHE A 272 -12.43 14.22 7.52
N GLN A 273 -11.75 13.13 7.20
CA GLN A 273 -10.51 13.17 6.42
C GLN A 273 -10.74 13.74 5.02
N GLN A 274 -11.88 13.43 4.38
CA GLN A 274 -12.21 14.04 3.08
C GLN A 274 -12.29 15.57 3.14
N ASN A 275 -12.72 16.14 4.27
CA ASN A 275 -12.83 17.57 4.49
C ASN A 275 -11.64 18.18 5.24
N SER A 276 -10.50 17.48 5.30
CA SER A 276 -9.32 17.93 6.02
C SER A 276 -8.32 18.70 5.14
N GLY A 277 -7.33 19.28 5.83
CA GLY A 277 -6.02 19.60 5.28
C GLY A 277 -4.98 18.74 5.98
N ILE A 278 -3.96 18.31 5.26
CA ILE A 278 -2.86 17.48 5.76
C ILE A 278 -1.51 18.02 5.31
N PHE A 279 -0.52 17.95 6.17
CA PHE A 279 0.83 18.42 5.92
C PHE A 279 1.84 17.47 6.54
N ASN A 280 2.87 17.10 5.76
CA ASN A 280 3.94 16.21 6.18
C ASN A 280 5.31 16.81 5.87
N ILE A 281 6.26 16.55 6.76
CA ILE A 281 7.70 16.73 6.50
C ILE A 281 8.35 15.38 6.73
N ASN A 282 9.12 14.92 5.77
CA ASN A 282 9.89 13.68 5.88
C ASN A 282 11.35 13.88 5.45
N TYR A 283 12.21 13.09 6.04
CA TYR A 283 13.59 12.95 5.63
C TYR A 283 13.88 11.48 5.44
N THR A 284 14.60 11.13 4.38
CA THR A 284 15.02 9.75 4.13
C THR A 284 16.53 9.69 4.01
N TYR A 285 17.14 8.89 4.87
CA TYR A 285 18.51 8.42 4.73
C TYR A 285 18.51 7.00 4.19
N SER A 286 19.21 6.77 3.07
CA SER A 286 19.36 5.44 2.46
C SER A 286 20.78 5.28 1.98
N ASN A 287 21.58 4.53 2.75
CA ASN A 287 22.99 4.28 2.40
C ASN A 287 23.45 2.91 2.93
N GLY A 288 24.05 2.12 2.03
CA GLY A 288 24.49 0.78 2.35
C GLY A 288 23.35 -0.07 2.91
N PRO A 289 23.49 -0.63 4.14
CA PRO A 289 22.47 -1.47 4.73
C PRO A 289 21.30 -0.70 5.39
N TRP A 290 21.39 0.63 5.49
CA TRP A 290 20.45 1.44 6.25
C TRP A 290 19.38 2.11 5.38
N ILE A 291 18.15 2.09 5.88
CA ILE A 291 17.05 2.98 5.47
C ILE A 291 16.51 3.59 6.76
N VAL A 292 16.43 4.93 6.85
CA VAL A 292 15.88 5.63 8.02
C VAL A 292 15.03 6.78 7.54
N THR A 293 13.76 6.82 7.97
CA THR A 293 12.80 7.83 7.54
C THR A 293 12.03 8.37 8.77
N PRO A 294 12.52 9.40 9.45
CA PRO A 294 11.68 10.19 10.34
C PRO A 294 10.70 11.03 9.53
N TYR A 295 9.44 11.11 9.97
CA TYR A 295 8.51 12.06 9.42
C TYR A 295 7.54 12.59 10.47
N PHE A 296 7.04 13.80 10.21
CA PHE A 296 6.04 14.51 10.99
C PHE A 296 4.78 14.70 10.16
N GLN A 297 3.62 14.61 10.78
CA GLN A 297 2.32 14.82 10.15
C GLN A 297 1.46 15.74 11.00
N PHE A 298 0.76 16.65 10.33
CA PHE A 298 -0.29 17.48 10.90
C PHE A 298 -1.55 17.34 10.03
N THR A 299 -2.72 17.12 10.66
CA THR A 299 -4.01 17.10 9.98
C THR A 299 -4.96 18.06 10.67
N ASN A 300 -5.71 18.86 9.91
CA ASN A 300 -6.72 19.76 10.44
C ASN A 300 -8.03 19.57 9.68
N VAL A 301 -9.11 19.39 10.43
CA VAL A 301 -10.48 19.34 9.91
C VAL A 301 -11.21 20.54 10.48
N GLU A 302 -11.59 21.48 9.63
CA GLU A 302 -12.34 22.66 10.05
C GLU A 302 -13.83 22.37 10.22
N ALA A 303 -14.51 23.15 11.06
CA ALA A 303 -15.95 23.07 11.18
C ALA A 303 -16.62 23.46 9.86
N ASP A 304 -17.42 22.57 9.31
CA ASP A 304 -18.28 22.82 8.16
C ASP A 304 -19.65 22.15 8.36
N PRO A 305 -20.66 22.87 8.82
CA PRO A 305 -21.99 22.31 9.02
C PRO A 305 -22.61 21.72 7.74
N ARG A 306 -22.19 22.15 6.54
CA ARG A 306 -22.67 21.60 5.25
C ARG A 306 -22.18 20.15 5.06
N ALA A 307 -20.99 19.85 5.57
CA ALA A 307 -20.43 18.50 5.58
C ALA A 307 -20.84 17.68 6.84
N GLY A 308 -21.60 18.28 7.77
CA GLY A 308 -21.96 17.65 9.03
C GLY A 308 -20.86 17.73 10.10
N ILE A 309 -19.89 18.60 9.94
CA ILE A 309 -18.75 18.79 10.86
C ILE A 309 -19.03 20.05 11.70
N PHE A 310 -19.49 19.86 12.94
CA PHE A 310 -19.91 20.98 13.79
C PHE A 310 -18.78 21.62 14.59
N ASN A 311 -17.72 20.86 14.91
CA ASN A 311 -16.55 21.34 15.63
C ASN A 311 -15.27 20.91 14.92
N SER A 312 -14.33 21.82 14.82
CA SER A 312 -12.99 21.55 14.27
C SER A 312 -12.19 20.58 15.16
N ALA A 313 -11.29 19.86 14.52
CA ALA A 313 -10.33 19.01 15.21
C ALA A 313 -9.01 19.00 14.43
N SER A 314 -7.91 18.78 15.13
CA SER A 314 -6.61 18.60 14.51
C SER A 314 -5.87 17.45 15.16
N THR A 315 -4.97 16.82 14.41
CA THR A 315 -4.02 15.86 14.90
C THR A 315 -2.60 16.29 14.55
N TYR A 316 -1.66 15.89 15.36
CA TYR A 316 -0.24 15.95 15.04
C TYR A 316 0.46 14.71 15.56
N GLY A 317 1.44 14.28 14.81
CA GLY A 317 2.18 13.08 15.16
C GLY A 317 3.50 12.99 14.42
N GLY A 318 4.28 12.03 14.83
CA GLY A 318 5.55 11.72 14.20
C GLY A 318 5.80 10.22 14.18
N ALA A 319 6.57 9.80 13.20
CA ALA A 319 7.03 8.43 13.05
C ALA A 319 8.53 8.39 12.74
N LEU A 320 9.16 7.32 13.19
CA LEU A 320 10.49 6.92 12.76
C LEU A 320 10.39 5.51 12.18
N LEU A 321 10.58 5.40 10.88
CA LEU A 321 10.73 4.13 10.18
C LEU A 321 12.21 3.87 9.96
N ALA A 322 12.68 2.68 10.27
CA ALA A 322 14.07 2.31 10.04
C ALA A 322 14.18 0.85 9.61
N ALA A 323 15.16 0.54 8.77
CA ALA A 323 15.54 -0.82 8.43
C ALA A 323 17.05 -0.95 8.33
N TYR A 324 17.55 -2.13 8.68
CA TYR A 324 18.93 -2.54 8.53
C TYR A 324 19.01 -3.90 7.85
N SER A 325 19.75 -3.97 6.75
CA SER A 325 20.04 -5.24 6.04
C SER A 325 21.33 -5.85 6.57
N PHE A 326 21.20 -6.92 7.36
CA PHE A 326 22.36 -7.64 7.91
C PHE A 326 23.10 -8.43 6.84
N THR A 327 22.35 -8.94 5.87
CA THR A 327 22.84 -9.67 4.69
C THR A 327 21.95 -9.32 3.50
N ASP A 328 22.31 -9.79 2.31
CA ASP A 328 21.48 -9.64 1.11
C ASP A 328 20.08 -10.28 1.24
N ASN A 329 19.97 -11.25 2.14
CA ASN A 329 18.74 -12.04 2.33
C ASN A 329 18.01 -11.77 3.64
N PHE A 330 18.62 -11.08 4.60
CA PHE A 330 18.02 -10.84 5.91
C PHE A 330 18.12 -9.38 6.33
N SER A 331 16.97 -8.82 6.69
CA SER A 331 16.84 -7.46 7.20
C SER A 331 15.90 -7.40 8.40
N LEU A 332 16.05 -6.36 9.19
CA LEU A 332 15.19 -6.03 10.31
C LEU A 332 14.67 -4.61 10.11
N ALA A 333 13.35 -4.47 10.07
CA ALA A 333 12.70 -3.17 10.06
C ALA A 333 12.01 -2.89 11.39
N GLY A 334 11.87 -1.61 11.71
CA GLY A 334 11.15 -1.14 12.87
C GLY A 334 10.43 0.17 12.57
N ARG A 335 9.37 0.43 13.35
CA ARG A 335 8.65 1.70 13.34
C ARG A 335 8.25 2.04 14.77
N VAL A 336 8.39 3.33 15.12
CA VAL A 336 7.87 3.92 16.33
C VAL A 336 7.06 5.14 15.95
N GLU A 337 5.86 5.29 16.53
CA GLU A 337 4.96 6.39 16.20
C GLU A 337 4.29 6.94 17.47
N TYR A 338 4.00 8.23 17.42
CA TYR A 338 3.12 8.91 18.35
C TYR A 338 2.19 9.84 17.59
N GLU A 339 0.93 9.86 17.98
CA GLU A 339 -0.08 10.75 17.41
C GLU A 339 -1.04 11.22 18.50
N GLU A 340 -1.46 12.48 18.42
CA GLU A 340 -2.34 13.12 19.38
C GLU A 340 -3.41 13.95 18.66
N GLN A 341 -4.63 13.93 19.21
CA GLN A 341 -5.75 14.71 18.72
C GLN A 341 -6.10 15.84 19.68
N SER A 342 -6.40 17.01 19.12
CA SER A 342 -6.92 18.17 19.85
C SER A 342 -8.34 17.93 20.38
N GLY A 343 -8.80 18.85 21.24
CA GLY A 343 -10.14 18.88 21.77
C GLY A 343 -10.28 18.34 23.19
N VAL A 344 -11.47 18.50 23.73
CA VAL A 344 -11.80 18.07 25.10
C VAL A 344 -12.91 17.03 25.04
N ARG A 345 -12.78 15.99 25.82
CA ARG A 345 -13.77 14.93 25.92
C ARG A 345 -15.15 15.50 26.26
N GLY A 346 -16.17 15.10 25.51
CA GLY A 346 -17.54 15.56 25.69
C GLY A 346 -17.87 16.94 25.12
N SER A 347 -16.89 17.61 24.46
CA SER A 347 -17.10 18.92 23.83
C SER A 347 -17.83 18.87 22.48
N GLY A 348 -18.12 17.67 21.94
CA GLY A 348 -18.63 17.49 20.59
C GLY A 348 -17.59 17.67 19.48
N THR A 349 -16.31 17.75 19.85
CA THR A 349 -15.20 17.77 18.89
C THR A 349 -15.21 16.49 18.07
N THR A 350 -15.06 16.62 16.76
CA THR A 350 -14.97 15.52 15.82
C THR A 350 -13.85 14.55 16.21
N SER A 351 -14.15 13.25 16.20
CA SER A 351 -13.12 12.22 16.48
C SER A 351 -12.35 11.90 15.23
N LEU A 352 -11.05 12.14 15.26
CA LEU A 352 -10.10 11.81 14.19
C LEU A 352 -9.26 10.57 14.53
N LEU A 353 -9.15 10.24 15.83
CA LEU A 353 -8.43 9.09 16.36
C LEU A 353 -9.37 8.23 17.24
N TYR A 354 -9.19 8.35 18.54
CA TYR A 354 -9.90 7.57 19.56
C TYR A 354 -10.73 8.46 20.49
N GLY A 355 -11.28 9.54 19.92
CA GLY A 355 -12.04 10.57 20.62
C GLY A 355 -11.25 11.85 20.86
N ALA A 356 -11.98 12.93 21.15
CA ALA A 356 -11.38 14.23 21.43
C ALA A 356 -10.37 14.19 22.59
N GLY A 357 -9.18 14.73 22.41
CA GLY A 357 -8.09 14.73 23.40
C GLY A 357 -7.44 13.34 23.61
N SER A 358 -7.63 12.41 22.67
CA SER A 358 -6.95 11.11 22.71
C SER A 358 -5.55 11.19 22.10
N ASN A 359 -4.74 10.21 22.45
CA ASN A 359 -3.43 9.97 21.81
C ASN A 359 -3.19 8.48 21.60
N ALA A 360 -2.23 8.16 20.74
CA ALA A 360 -1.81 6.80 20.49
C ALA A 360 -0.29 6.73 20.35
N PHE A 361 0.28 5.68 20.87
CA PHE A 361 1.68 5.30 20.69
C PHE A 361 1.72 3.92 20.06
N SER A 362 2.62 3.70 19.10
CA SER A 362 2.88 2.37 18.57
C SER A 362 4.35 2.07 18.41
N PHE A 363 4.69 0.78 18.48
CA PHE A 363 5.94 0.29 17.97
C PHE A 363 5.75 -1.01 17.19
N THR A 364 6.58 -1.23 16.17
CA THR A 364 6.53 -2.38 15.28
C THR A 364 7.94 -2.87 15.02
N ILE A 365 8.12 -4.18 14.96
CA ILE A 365 9.38 -4.82 14.56
C ILE A 365 9.08 -5.92 13.54
N THR A 366 9.84 -5.94 12.42
CA THR A 366 9.57 -6.80 11.28
C THR A 366 10.88 -7.40 10.72
N PRO A 367 11.34 -8.56 11.20
CA PRO A 367 12.35 -9.34 10.50
C PRO A 367 11.81 -9.81 9.15
N THR A 368 12.61 -9.64 8.10
CA THR A 368 12.31 -10.04 6.74
C THR A 368 13.41 -10.91 6.19
N PHE A 369 13.05 -12.05 5.64
CA PHE A 369 13.93 -12.93 4.88
C PHE A 369 13.50 -12.91 3.42
N THR A 370 14.45 -12.62 2.50
CA THR A 370 14.23 -12.61 1.05
C THR A 370 15.10 -13.66 0.38
N TRP A 371 14.56 -14.36 -0.60
CA TRP A 371 15.28 -15.34 -1.39
C TRP A 371 14.80 -15.28 -2.84
N ASP A 372 15.65 -14.75 -3.72
CA ASP A 372 15.30 -14.44 -5.10
C ASP A 372 14.05 -13.52 -5.14
N ARG A 373 12.92 -14.04 -5.60
CA ARG A 373 11.63 -13.32 -5.68
C ARG A 373 10.70 -13.64 -4.50
N TYR A 374 11.08 -14.58 -3.66
CA TYR A 374 10.29 -15.00 -2.50
C TYR A 374 10.69 -14.20 -1.27
N PHE A 375 9.73 -14.02 -0.39
CA PHE A 375 10.00 -13.45 0.93
C PHE A 375 9.15 -14.10 2.03
N LEU A 376 9.66 -14.01 3.23
CA LEU A 376 8.96 -14.31 4.48
C LEU A 376 9.20 -13.18 5.46
N ARG A 377 8.13 -12.62 6.00
CA ARG A 377 8.18 -11.62 7.06
C ARG A 377 7.42 -12.09 8.28
N VAL A 378 7.94 -11.78 9.45
CA VAL A 378 7.23 -11.90 10.73
C VAL A 378 7.15 -10.49 11.31
N GLU A 379 6.06 -10.16 11.97
CA GLU A 379 5.89 -8.82 12.56
C GLU A 379 5.27 -8.94 13.93
N TYR A 380 5.79 -8.18 14.87
CA TYR A 380 5.13 -7.85 16.11
C TYR A 380 4.85 -6.35 16.14
N ALA A 381 3.63 -5.99 16.49
CA ALA A 381 3.22 -4.61 16.67
C ALA A 381 2.40 -4.44 17.95
N HIS A 382 2.63 -3.31 18.63
CA HIS A 382 1.92 -2.89 19.82
C HIS A 382 1.36 -1.49 19.63
N VAL A 383 0.12 -1.28 20.09
CA VAL A 383 -0.52 0.04 20.14
C VAL A 383 -1.03 0.27 21.55
N GLU A 384 -0.70 1.45 22.11
CA GLU A 384 -1.23 1.92 23.38
C GLU A 384 -1.96 3.25 23.18
N LEU A 385 -3.18 3.36 23.74
CA LEU A 385 -4.05 4.54 23.63
C LEU A 385 -4.14 5.27 24.95
N GLY A 386 -4.07 6.61 24.88
CA GLY A 386 -4.37 7.50 26.00
C GLY A 386 -5.60 8.36 25.71
N GLY A 387 -6.26 8.84 26.77
CA GLY A 387 -7.33 9.81 26.64
C GLY A 387 -8.59 9.34 25.91
N ILE A 388 -8.82 8.04 25.76
CA ILE A 388 -9.96 7.49 25.02
C ILE A 388 -11.32 7.92 25.62
N THR A 389 -12.34 8.07 24.78
CA THR A 389 -13.73 8.18 25.24
C THR A 389 -14.21 6.81 25.68
N ARG A 390 -14.69 6.68 26.91
CA ARG A 390 -15.21 5.41 27.44
C ARG A 390 -16.71 5.30 27.16
N GLY A 391 -17.14 4.08 26.84
CA GLY A 391 -18.54 3.71 26.65
C GLY A 391 -19.06 2.83 27.77
N SER A 392 -20.36 2.60 27.77
CA SER A 392 -21.08 1.69 28.66
C SER A 392 -22.03 0.82 27.83
N LEU A 393 -21.82 -0.48 27.84
CA LEU A 393 -22.76 -1.41 27.17
C LEU A 393 -24.17 -1.39 27.83
N ALA A 394 -24.26 -1.02 29.09
CA ALA A 394 -25.54 -0.88 29.79
C ALA A 394 -26.35 0.28 29.21
N ASP A 395 -25.72 1.33 28.75
CA ASP A 395 -26.34 2.50 28.13
C ASP A 395 -26.38 2.41 26.59
N GLY A 396 -25.93 1.28 26.02
CA GLY A 396 -25.86 1.06 24.58
C GLY A 396 -24.78 1.89 23.87
N THR A 397 -23.83 2.47 24.61
CA THR A 397 -22.74 3.26 24.07
C THR A 397 -21.45 2.45 24.01
N LEU A 398 -20.61 2.74 23.00
CA LEU A 398 -19.30 2.14 22.85
C LEU A 398 -18.22 3.17 23.16
N GLY A 399 -17.14 2.70 23.77
CA GLY A 399 -15.91 3.46 23.88
C GLY A 399 -15.20 3.58 22.52
N SER A 400 -14.26 4.47 22.45
CA SER A 400 -13.48 4.74 21.23
C SER A 400 -12.16 3.95 21.14
N GLY A 401 -11.86 3.09 22.11
CA GLY A 401 -10.70 2.23 22.15
C GLY A 401 -10.95 0.83 21.60
N PHE A 402 -10.06 -0.09 21.94
CA PHE A 402 -10.11 -1.49 21.52
C PHE A 402 -11.08 -2.34 22.33
N GLY A 403 -11.26 -3.58 21.88
CA GLY A 403 -12.08 -4.59 22.55
C GLY A 403 -13.57 -4.45 22.26
N ARG A 404 -14.34 -5.36 22.84
CA ARG A 404 -15.79 -5.50 22.58
C ARG A 404 -16.58 -4.25 22.92
N ASP A 405 -16.22 -3.59 24.00
CA ASP A 405 -16.89 -2.40 24.52
C ASP A 405 -16.17 -1.09 24.15
N GLY A 406 -15.05 -1.16 23.41
CA GLY A 406 -14.27 0.00 23.05
C GLY A 406 -13.52 0.65 24.23
N ASN A 407 -13.33 -0.07 25.33
CA ASN A 407 -12.72 0.49 26.55
C ASN A 407 -11.29 0.00 26.82
N LYS A 408 -10.75 -0.88 25.96
CA LYS A 408 -9.36 -1.34 26.06
C LYS A 408 -8.44 -0.32 25.43
N THR A 409 -7.30 -0.08 26.08
CA THR A 409 -6.30 0.91 25.64
C THR A 409 -5.16 0.30 24.85
N SER A 410 -5.00 -1.02 24.87
CA SER A 410 -3.87 -1.66 24.19
C SER A 410 -4.30 -2.76 23.24
N GLN A 411 -3.51 -2.92 22.18
CA GLN A 411 -3.62 -4.02 21.23
C GLN A 411 -2.22 -4.52 20.84
N ASP A 412 -2.03 -5.83 20.96
CA ASP A 412 -0.86 -6.55 20.43
C ASP A 412 -1.26 -7.31 19.19
N ARG A 413 -0.41 -7.29 18.17
CA ARG A 413 -0.62 -8.04 16.93
C ARG A 413 0.67 -8.75 16.51
N TYR A 414 0.55 -10.05 16.23
CA TYR A 414 1.60 -10.86 15.63
C TYR A 414 1.15 -11.25 14.23
N MET A 415 1.98 -10.99 13.23
CA MET A 415 1.69 -11.29 11.83
C MET A 415 2.79 -12.11 11.19
N VAL A 416 2.41 -12.88 10.19
CA VAL A 416 3.32 -13.49 9.24
C VAL A 416 2.81 -13.21 7.85
N GLU A 417 3.71 -12.87 6.92
CA GLU A 417 3.40 -12.70 5.50
C GLU A 417 4.47 -13.39 4.67
N THR A 418 4.05 -14.07 3.62
CA THR A 418 4.94 -14.70 2.66
C THR A 418 4.37 -14.62 1.25
N GLY A 419 5.23 -14.68 0.27
CA GLY A 419 4.82 -14.68 -1.12
C GLY A 419 5.94 -14.44 -2.10
N ILE A 420 5.55 -14.07 -3.30
CA ILE A 420 6.44 -13.81 -4.44
C ILE A 420 6.08 -12.49 -5.12
N THR A 421 7.10 -11.76 -5.55
CA THR A 421 6.97 -10.62 -6.49
C THR A 421 7.71 -10.95 -7.79
N PHE A 422 7.12 -10.68 -8.94
CA PHE A 422 7.69 -11.07 -10.24
C PHE A 422 7.49 -10.02 -11.32
#